data_98e012281ebed76be412fcf580539071
#
_entry.id   98e012281ebed76be412fcf580539071
#
_cell.length_a   1.000
_cell.length_b   1.000
_cell.length_c   1.000
_cell.angle_alpha   90.00
_cell.angle_beta   90.00
_cell.angle_gamma   90.00
#
_symmetry.space_group_name_H-M   'P 1'
#
loop_
_entity.id
_entity.type
_entity.pdbx_description
1 polymer ?
#
loop_
_entity_poly.entity_id
_entity_poly.type
_entity_poly.pdbx_seq_one_letter_code
_entity_poly.pdbx_strand_id
1 'polypeptide(L)'
;MNFIRSVGAKTLGFIQSLGSITLFLLNILAKSGTAFVRPRLSVRQVYFAGVLSVLIVAVSGLFVGMVLGLQGYTQLSKFKSADILGYMVAASLLRELGPVLAAILFASSAGGAMTSEIGLMKTTEQLEAMNVMAVNPVARVVAPRFWAGVFSMPLLASIFNVAGIYGAYLVGVTWLGLDSGIFWSQMQNNITIHYDVINGLIKSAAFGVAVTLIAVHQGFHCVPTSEGILRASTRTVVSSALTILAIDFVLTAWMFTD
;
A
#
# COMPACT_ATOMS: atom_id res chain seq x y z
N MET A 1 -5.08 38.46 17.35
CA MET A 1 -4.33 38.52 16.07
C MET A 1 -3.41 37.30 15.85
N ASN A 2 -2.87 36.67 16.89
CA ASN A 2 -1.93 35.55 16.73
C ASN A 2 -2.58 34.21 16.25
N PHE A 3 -3.87 33.97 16.54
CA PHE A 3 -4.55 32.72 16.13
C PHE A 3 -4.76 32.66 14.61
N ILE A 4 -5.30 33.73 14.00
CA ILE A 4 -5.53 33.81 12.54
C ILE A 4 -4.20 33.69 11.78
N ARG A 5 -3.14 34.35 12.27
CA ARG A 5 -1.79 34.24 11.67
C ARG A 5 -1.22 32.83 11.79
N SER A 6 -1.45 32.15 12.90
CA SER A 6 -1.03 30.74 13.10
C SER A 6 -1.78 29.78 12.20
N VAL A 7 -3.09 29.94 12.04
CA VAL A 7 -3.93 29.14 11.12
C VAL A 7 -3.49 29.40 9.68
N GLY A 8 -3.32 30.67 9.28
CA GLY A 8 -2.88 31.01 7.92
C GLY A 8 -1.47 30.45 7.60
N ALA A 9 -0.54 30.48 8.55
CA ALA A 9 0.79 29.91 8.36
C ALA A 9 0.73 28.38 8.22
N LYS A 10 -0.15 27.69 8.96
CA LYS A 10 -0.32 26.22 8.84
C LYS A 10 -0.98 25.83 7.52
N THR A 11 -2.00 26.56 7.05
CA THR A 11 -2.64 26.29 5.76
C THR A 11 -1.69 26.54 4.59
N LEU A 12 -0.92 27.63 4.61
CA LEU A 12 0.11 27.91 3.60
C LEU A 12 1.20 26.83 3.61
N GLY A 13 1.65 26.38 4.79
CA GLY A 13 2.62 25.30 4.92
C GLY A 13 2.08 23.96 4.35
N PHE A 14 0.80 23.68 4.54
CA PHE A 14 0.17 22.49 3.97
C PHE A 14 0.11 22.55 2.43
N ILE A 15 -0.33 23.70 1.87
CA ILE A 15 -0.36 23.90 0.40
C ILE A 15 1.06 23.82 -0.19
N GLN A 16 2.04 24.39 0.49
CA GLN A 16 3.44 24.32 0.05
C GLN A 16 3.98 22.89 0.09
N SER A 17 3.61 22.09 1.10
CA SER A 17 3.97 20.67 1.19
C SER A 17 3.33 19.87 0.05
N LEU A 18 2.05 20.10 -0.26
CA LEU A 18 1.37 19.45 -1.39
C LEU A 18 2.04 19.83 -2.71
N GLY A 19 2.35 21.12 -2.91
CA GLY A 19 3.05 21.60 -4.10
C GLY A 19 4.44 20.94 -4.26
N SER A 20 5.20 20.81 -3.17
CA SER A 20 6.51 20.15 -3.20
C SER A 20 6.43 18.66 -3.57
N ILE A 21 5.43 17.94 -3.04
CA ILE A 21 5.20 16.52 -3.36
C ILE A 21 4.81 16.35 -4.83
N THR A 22 3.93 17.23 -5.35
CA THR A 22 3.50 17.19 -6.76
C THR A 22 4.65 17.48 -7.71
N LEU A 23 5.45 18.51 -7.45
CA LEU A 23 6.64 18.82 -8.24
C LEU A 23 7.68 17.70 -8.17
N PHE A 24 7.82 17.06 -7.01
CA PHE A 24 8.71 15.91 -6.86
C PHE A 24 8.22 14.71 -7.68
N LEU A 25 6.92 14.43 -7.69
CA LEU A 25 6.32 13.40 -8.54
C LEU A 25 6.58 13.67 -10.03
N LEU A 26 6.35 14.90 -10.50
CA LEU A 26 6.62 15.28 -11.89
C LEU A 26 8.10 15.08 -12.26
N ASN A 27 9.02 15.41 -11.34
CA ASN A 27 10.45 15.18 -11.53
C ASN A 27 10.79 13.67 -11.59
N ILE A 28 10.15 12.83 -10.76
CA ILE A 28 10.30 11.37 -10.82
C ILE A 28 9.81 10.86 -12.18
N LEU A 29 8.62 11.28 -12.61
CA LEU A 29 8.03 10.84 -13.88
C LEU A 29 8.89 11.28 -15.07
N ALA A 30 9.37 12.51 -15.10
CA ALA A 30 10.26 13.01 -16.15
C ALA A 30 11.57 12.22 -16.25
N LYS A 31 12.05 11.67 -15.14
CA LYS A 31 13.30 10.89 -15.07
C LYS A 31 13.08 9.37 -15.05
N SER A 32 11.84 8.90 -15.14
CA SER A 32 11.49 7.47 -15.12
C SER A 32 12.06 6.68 -16.29
N GLY A 33 12.38 7.31 -17.41
CA GLY A 33 13.02 6.64 -18.55
C GLY A 33 14.29 5.89 -18.16
N THR A 34 15.07 6.41 -17.22
CA THR A 34 16.31 5.75 -16.75
C THR A 34 16.03 4.50 -15.91
N ALA A 35 14.90 4.45 -15.18
CA ALA A 35 14.50 3.29 -14.40
C ALA A 35 14.14 2.08 -15.29
N PHE A 36 13.52 2.33 -16.45
CA PHE A 36 13.17 1.29 -17.42
C PHE A 36 14.36 0.82 -18.27
N VAL A 37 15.29 1.71 -18.58
CA VAL A 37 16.52 1.36 -19.32
C VAL A 37 17.46 0.46 -18.50
N ARG A 38 17.36 0.47 -17.17
CA ARG A 38 18.21 -0.35 -16.28
C ARG A 38 17.37 -1.33 -15.44
N PRO A 39 16.75 -2.35 -16.04
CA PRO A 39 15.79 -3.22 -15.37
C PRO A 39 16.38 -3.95 -14.15
N ARG A 40 17.69 -4.26 -14.18
CA ARG A 40 18.37 -4.93 -13.06
C ARG A 40 18.29 -4.15 -11.75
N LEU A 41 18.33 -2.82 -11.80
CA LEU A 41 18.17 -1.98 -10.60
C LEU A 41 16.73 -2.01 -10.09
N SER A 42 15.75 -1.90 -10.99
CA SER A 42 14.33 -1.93 -10.63
C SER A 42 13.92 -3.30 -10.07
N VAL A 43 14.35 -4.40 -10.69
CA VAL A 43 14.10 -5.76 -10.18
C VAL A 43 14.67 -5.96 -8.78
N ARG A 44 15.88 -5.49 -8.52
CA ARG A 44 16.49 -5.56 -7.18
C ARG A 44 15.65 -4.77 -6.16
N GLN A 45 15.11 -3.62 -6.52
CA GLN A 45 14.26 -2.83 -5.64
C GLN A 45 12.90 -3.50 -5.42
N VAL A 46 12.32 -4.15 -6.44
CA VAL A 46 11.09 -4.96 -6.29
C VAL A 46 11.34 -6.11 -5.31
N TYR A 47 12.50 -6.75 -5.36
CA TYR A 47 12.85 -7.80 -4.40
C TYR A 47 12.88 -7.26 -2.96
N PHE A 48 13.54 -6.15 -2.72
CA PHE A 48 13.62 -5.57 -1.37
C PHE A 48 12.28 -5.02 -0.88
N ALA A 49 11.50 -4.35 -1.73
CA ALA A 49 10.21 -3.77 -1.35
C ALA A 49 9.10 -4.83 -1.28
N GLY A 50 9.07 -5.73 -2.27
CA GLY A 50 8.00 -6.71 -2.42
C GLY A 50 8.25 -7.99 -1.63
N VAL A 51 9.32 -8.73 -1.99
CA VAL A 51 9.53 -10.10 -1.49
C VAL A 51 9.71 -10.15 0.03
N LEU A 52 10.44 -9.19 0.62
CA LEU A 52 10.62 -9.14 2.07
C LEU A 52 9.33 -8.82 2.83
N SER A 53 8.35 -8.18 2.18
CA SER A 53 7.05 -7.89 2.77
C SER A 53 6.03 -9.03 2.57
N VAL A 54 6.30 -10.01 1.70
CA VAL A 54 5.34 -11.10 1.37
C VAL A 54 4.94 -11.88 2.62
N LEU A 55 5.89 -12.25 3.47
CA LEU A 55 5.62 -13.07 4.64
C LEU A 55 4.64 -12.39 5.60
N ILE A 56 4.90 -11.12 5.94
CA ILE A 56 4.04 -10.37 6.86
C ILE A 56 2.65 -10.15 6.26
N VAL A 57 2.58 -9.88 4.95
CA VAL A 57 1.32 -9.65 4.24
C VAL A 57 0.50 -10.94 4.15
N ALA A 58 1.13 -12.07 3.80
CA ALA A 58 0.46 -13.36 3.69
C ALA A 58 -0.07 -13.88 5.03
N VAL A 59 0.76 -13.82 6.08
CA VAL A 59 0.37 -14.25 7.43
C VAL A 59 -0.74 -13.34 7.98
N SER A 60 -0.62 -12.04 7.80
CA SER A 60 -1.68 -11.10 8.23
C SER A 60 -2.98 -11.32 7.46
N GLY A 61 -2.91 -11.54 6.15
CA GLY A 61 -4.07 -11.86 5.32
C GLY A 61 -4.79 -13.11 5.81
N LEU A 62 -4.03 -14.17 6.10
CA LEU A 62 -4.57 -15.43 6.60
C LEU A 62 -5.33 -15.22 7.93
N PHE A 63 -4.74 -14.53 8.90
CA PHE A 63 -5.42 -14.27 10.18
C PHE A 63 -6.64 -13.35 10.04
N VAL A 64 -6.56 -12.32 9.22
CA VAL A 64 -7.71 -11.45 8.93
C VAL A 64 -8.84 -12.26 8.28
N GLY A 65 -8.50 -13.13 7.33
CA GLY A 65 -9.46 -14.03 6.72
C GLY A 65 -10.12 -15.00 7.71
N MET A 66 -9.33 -15.56 8.62
CA MET A 66 -9.86 -16.42 9.70
C MET A 66 -10.86 -15.68 10.58
N VAL A 67 -10.55 -14.45 10.96
CA VAL A 67 -11.45 -13.61 11.78
C VAL A 67 -12.72 -13.26 11.01
N LEU A 68 -12.60 -12.88 9.74
CA LEU A 68 -13.76 -12.59 8.89
C LEU A 68 -14.62 -13.84 8.68
N GLY A 69 -14.02 -15.01 8.49
CA GLY A 69 -14.72 -16.29 8.41
C GLY A 69 -15.52 -16.60 9.67
N LEU A 70 -14.89 -16.45 10.84
CA LEU A 70 -15.54 -16.70 12.13
C LEU A 70 -16.68 -15.71 12.39
N GLN A 71 -16.42 -14.42 12.24
CA GLN A 71 -17.43 -13.38 12.48
C GLN A 71 -18.55 -13.41 11.44
N GLY A 72 -18.19 -13.59 10.17
CA GLY A 72 -19.14 -13.71 9.08
C GLY A 72 -20.10 -14.88 9.30
N TYR A 73 -19.56 -16.08 9.61
CA TYR A 73 -20.38 -17.25 9.90
C TYR A 73 -21.32 -17.00 11.10
N THR A 74 -20.80 -16.44 12.19
CA THR A 74 -21.59 -16.16 13.40
C THR A 74 -22.75 -15.19 13.13
N GLN A 75 -22.56 -14.20 12.27
CA GLN A 75 -23.62 -13.28 11.91
C GLN A 75 -24.61 -13.89 10.92
N LEU A 76 -24.12 -14.54 9.87
CA LEU A 76 -24.97 -15.15 8.82
C LEU A 76 -25.81 -16.32 9.34
N SER A 77 -25.30 -17.10 10.29
CA SER A 77 -26.04 -18.22 10.91
C SER A 77 -27.28 -17.76 11.68
N LYS A 78 -27.27 -16.55 12.26
CA LYS A 78 -28.45 -15.94 12.90
C LYS A 78 -29.62 -15.73 11.92
N PHE A 79 -29.28 -15.48 10.64
CA PHE A 79 -30.25 -15.27 9.57
C PHE A 79 -30.47 -16.54 8.72
N LYS A 80 -29.92 -17.70 9.13
CA LYS A 80 -29.98 -18.96 8.37
C LYS A 80 -29.41 -18.85 6.94
N SER A 81 -28.44 -17.96 6.76
CA SER A 81 -27.81 -17.65 5.46
C SER A 81 -26.30 -17.90 5.47
N ALA A 82 -25.84 -18.91 6.23
CA ALA A 82 -24.43 -19.24 6.33
C ALA A 82 -23.79 -19.62 4.99
N ASP A 83 -24.58 -20.10 4.04
CA ASP A 83 -24.16 -20.53 2.71
C ASP A 83 -23.50 -19.42 1.88
N ILE A 84 -23.84 -18.15 2.12
CA ILE A 84 -23.25 -17.02 1.39
C ILE A 84 -21.92 -16.53 1.98
N LEU A 85 -21.36 -17.20 2.99
CA LEU A 85 -20.11 -16.81 3.66
C LEU A 85 -18.96 -16.63 2.68
N GLY A 86 -18.78 -17.57 1.74
CA GLY A 86 -17.70 -17.53 0.75
C GLY A 86 -17.71 -16.25 -0.09
N TYR A 87 -18.89 -15.86 -0.58
CA TYR A 87 -19.09 -14.62 -1.32
C TYR A 87 -18.82 -13.39 -0.45
N MET A 88 -19.42 -13.32 0.74
CA MET A 88 -19.29 -12.16 1.63
C MET A 88 -17.84 -11.86 2.00
N VAL A 89 -17.08 -12.89 2.37
CA VAL A 89 -15.67 -12.74 2.72
C VAL A 89 -14.84 -12.35 1.50
N ALA A 90 -15.03 -13.01 0.36
CA ALA A 90 -14.28 -12.70 -0.85
C ALA A 90 -14.58 -11.28 -1.35
N ALA A 91 -15.83 -10.84 -1.37
CA ALA A 91 -16.23 -9.50 -1.75
C ALA A 91 -15.61 -8.44 -0.82
N SER A 92 -15.66 -8.66 0.50
CA SER A 92 -15.08 -7.75 1.49
C SER A 92 -13.56 -7.62 1.34
N LEU A 93 -12.86 -8.73 1.09
CA LEU A 93 -11.41 -8.73 0.89
C LEU A 93 -11.01 -8.11 -0.44
N LEU A 94 -11.64 -8.50 -1.54
CA LEU A 94 -11.24 -8.04 -2.87
C LEU A 94 -11.53 -6.56 -3.10
N ARG A 95 -12.68 -6.07 -2.63
CA ARG A 95 -13.13 -4.69 -2.88
C ARG A 95 -12.49 -3.67 -1.96
N GLU A 96 -12.29 -4.02 -0.67
CA GLU A 96 -11.95 -3.04 0.37
C GLU A 96 -10.78 -3.47 1.23
N LEU A 97 -10.97 -4.49 2.08
CA LEU A 97 -10.04 -4.82 3.16
C LEU A 97 -8.67 -5.24 2.66
N GLY A 98 -8.60 -6.01 1.57
CA GLY A 98 -7.35 -6.50 1.04
C GLY A 98 -6.42 -5.39 0.57
N PRO A 99 -6.84 -4.54 -0.38
CA PRO A 99 -6.03 -3.41 -0.84
C PRO A 99 -5.60 -2.48 0.29
N VAL A 100 -6.52 -2.12 1.20
CA VAL A 100 -6.24 -1.16 2.29
C VAL A 100 -5.26 -1.75 3.31
N LEU A 101 -5.54 -2.96 3.83
CA LEU A 101 -4.69 -3.58 4.84
C LEU A 101 -3.30 -3.93 4.28
N ALA A 102 -3.24 -4.47 3.06
CA ALA A 102 -1.96 -4.71 2.40
C ALA A 102 -1.16 -3.41 2.22
N ALA A 103 -1.83 -2.28 1.89
CA ALA A 103 -1.16 -0.99 1.73
C ALA A 103 -0.62 -0.44 3.07
N ILE A 104 -1.35 -0.58 4.16
CA ILE A 104 -0.89 -0.16 5.50
C ILE A 104 0.31 -1.00 5.94
N LEU A 105 0.26 -2.32 5.72
CA LEU A 105 1.39 -3.22 6.01
C LEU A 105 2.61 -2.91 5.15
N PHE A 106 2.40 -2.62 3.87
CA PHE A 106 3.46 -2.20 2.96
C PHE A 106 4.07 -0.86 3.36
N ALA A 107 3.25 0.11 3.77
CA ALA A 107 3.72 1.42 4.23
C ALA A 107 4.62 1.29 5.48
N SER A 108 4.25 0.41 6.41
CA SER A 108 5.03 0.19 7.64
C SER A 108 6.32 -0.60 7.38
N SER A 109 6.31 -1.60 6.52
CA SER A 109 7.48 -2.44 6.21
C SER A 109 8.37 -1.79 5.15
N ALA A 110 7.96 -1.82 3.89
CA ALA A 110 8.75 -1.32 2.77
C ALA A 110 8.83 0.22 2.71
N GLY A 111 7.73 0.93 3.02
CA GLY A 111 7.70 2.40 3.02
C GLY A 111 8.68 2.99 4.04
N GLY A 112 8.64 2.49 5.27
CA GLY A 112 9.58 2.88 6.33
C GLY A 112 11.03 2.55 5.99
N ALA A 113 11.29 1.36 5.43
CA ALA A 113 12.62 0.93 5.00
C ALA A 113 13.17 1.82 3.88
N MET A 114 12.37 2.10 2.83
CA MET A 114 12.77 2.99 1.74
C MET A 114 13.13 4.40 2.23
N THR A 115 12.32 4.93 3.16
CA THR A 115 12.58 6.25 3.77
C THR A 115 13.90 6.25 4.52
N SER A 116 14.15 5.23 5.32
CA SER A 116 15.37 5.09 6.12
C SER A 116 16.60 4.90 5.25
N GLU A 117 16.52 4.08 4.19
CA GLU A 117 17.63 3.88 3.25
C GLU A 117 18.03 5.17 2.53
N ILE A 118 17.05 5.93 2.00
CA ILE A 118 17.33 7.21 1.33
C ILE A 118 17.87 8.23 2.33
N GLY A 119 17.30 8.27 3.53
CA GLY A 119 17.79 9.12 4.61
C GLY A 119 19.23 8.79 5.02
N LEU A 120 19.59 7.51 5.10
CA LEU A 120 20.96 7.07 5.37
C LEU A 120 21.91 7.48 4.25
N MET A 121 21.52 7.31 2.98
CA MET A 121 22.32 7.76 1.83
C MET A 121 22.55 9.29 1.87
N LYS A 122 21.61 10.06 2.39
CA LYS A 122 21.75 11.50 2.59
C LYS A 122 22.72 11.82 3.72
N THR A 123 22.60 11.14 4.85
CA THR A 123 23.45 11.35 6.04
C THR A 123 24.91 11.00 5.77
N THR A 124 25.16 10.01 4.90
CA THR A 124 26.50 9.59 4.48
C THR A 124 26.99 10.34 3.23
N GLU A 125 26.35 11.43 2.85
CA GLU A 125 26.69 12.32 1.71
C GLU A 125 26.72 11.63 0.35
N GLN A 126 26.19 10.38 0.23
CA GLN A 126 26.17 9.64 -1.03
C GLN A 126 25.35 10.34 -2.11
N LEU A 127 24.25 11.02 -1.72
CA LEU A 127 23.43 11.77 -2.69
C LEU A 127 24.17 12.99 -3.22
N GLU A 128 24.96 13.66 -2.39
CA GLU A 128 25.79 14.81 -2.78
C GLU A 128 26.97 14.38 -3.64
N ALA A 129 27.63 13.29 -3.28
CA ALA A 129 28.70 12.70 -4.10
C ALA A 129 28.21 12.33 -5.51
N MET A 130 26.99 11.83 -5.65
CA MET A 130 26.39 11.58 -6.98
C MET A 130 26.23 12.89 -7.77
N ASN A 131 25.78 13.97 -7.13
CA ASN A 131 25.64 15.27 -7.81
C ASN A 131 27.00 15.81 -8.30
N VAL A 132 28.05 15.67 -7.48
CA VAL A 132 29.42 16.07 -7.88
C VAL A 132 29.91 15.28 -9.08
N MET A 133 29.54 14.00 -9.16
CA MET A 133 29.84 13.15 -10.31
C MET A 133 28.90 13.36 -11.52
N ALA A 134 28.07 14.41 -11.53
CA ALA A 134 27.04 14.69 -12.55
C ALA A 134 26.00 13.56 -12.73
N VAL A 135 25.82 12.71 -11.70
CA VAL A 135 24.79 11.67 -11.68
C VAL A 135 23.57 12.17 -10.92
N ASN A 136 22.42 12.23 -11.56
CA ASN A 136 21.20 12.71 -10.90
C ASN A 136 20.67 11.68 -9.87
N PRO A 137 20.61 12.03 -8.57
CA PRO A 137 20.16 11.12 -7.52
C PRO A 137 18.68 10.70 -7.68
N VAL A 138 17.82 11.60 -8.17
CA VAL A 138 16.40 11.27 -8.39
C VAL A 138 16.26 10.17 -9.44
N ALA A 139 16.99 10.26 -10.54
CA ALA A 139 16.96 9.26 -11.60
C ALA A 139 17.58 7.91 -11.16
N ARG A 140 18.62 7.94 -10.32
CA ARG A 140 19.39 6.74 -9.96
C ARG A 140 18.86 6.01 -8.73
N VAL A 141 18.34 6.75 -7.76
CA VAL A 141 17.94 6.22 -6.45
C VAL A 141 16.43 6.24 -6.27
N VAL A 142 15.78 7.38 -6.55
CA VAL A 142 14.37 7.61 -6.24
C VAL A 142 13.46 6.91 -7.24
N ALA A 143 13.66 7.13 -8.54
CA ALA A 143 12.77 6.60 -9.58
C ALA A 143 12.69 5.06 -9.61
N PRO A 144 13.78 4.27 -9.48
CA PRO A 144 13.69 2.82 -9.40
C PRO A 144 12.92 2.33 -8.16
N ARG A 145 13.08 2.98 -7.01
CA ARG A 145 12.34 2.65 -5.77
C ARG A 145 10.86 2.96 -5.89
N PHE A 146 10.54 4.12 -6.48
CA PHE A 146 9.15 4.51 -6.71
C PHE A 146 8.42 3.46 -7.56
N TRP A 147 8.95 3.12 -8.72
CA TRP A 147 8.33 2.12 -9.60
C TRP A 147 8.31 0.72 -8.99
N ALA A 148 9.35 0.34 -8.26
CA ALA A 148 9.37 -0.93 -7.55
C ALA A 148 8.19 -1.06 -6.58
N GLY A 149 7.89 -0.04 -5.80
CA GLY A 149 6.76 -0.07 -4.88
C GLY A 149 5.41 -0.03 -5.60
N VAL A 150 5.27 0.76 -6.66
CA VAL A 150 4.04 0.82 -7.47
C VAL A 150 3.69 -0.56 -8.05
N PHE A 151 4.68 -1.31 -8.54
CA PHE A 151 4.45 -2.66 -9.07
C PHE A 151 4.30 -3.73 -7.99
N SER A 152 5.02 -3.60 -6.86
CA SER A 152 4.93 -4.57 -5.77
C SER A 152 3.59 -4.53 -5.05
N MET A 153 2.97 -3.37 -4.96
CA MET A 153 1.75 -3.18 -4.17
C MET A 153 0.55 -4.01 -4.65
N PRO A 154 0.18 -4.04 -5.95
CA PRO A 154 -0.92 -4.89 -6.44
C PRO A 154 -0.64 -6.38 -6.25
N LEU A 155 0.62 -6.80 -6.37
CA LEU A 155 1.00 -8.20 -6.14
C LEU A 155 0.83 -8.58 -4.67
N LEU A 156 1.26 -7.72 -3.75
CA LEU A 156 1.08 -7.94 -2.31
C LEU A 156 -0.40 -7.95 -1.90
N ALA A 157 -1.22 -7.06 -2.46
CA ALA A 157 -2.66 -7.06 -2.24
C ALA A 157 -3.33 -8.36 -2.73
N SER A 158 -2.88 -8.87 -3.88
CA SER A 158 -3.36 -10.16 -4.40
C SER A 158 -2.99 -11.33 -3.49
N ILE A 159 -1.75 -11.35 -2.96
CA ILE A 159 -1.30 -12.37 -2.01
C ILE A 159 -2.11 -12.28 -0.70
N PHE A 160 -2.36 -11.07 -0.21
CA PHE A 160 -3.20 -10.84 0.97
C PHE A 160 -4.60 -11.41 0.78
N ASN A 161 -5.24 -11.12 -0.37
CA ASN A 161 -6.58 -11.60 -0.70
C ASN A 161 -6.65 -13.13 -0.76
N VAL A 162 -5.70 -13.77 -1.46
CA VAL A 162 -5.64 -15.23 -1.56
C VAL A 162 -5.46 -15.87 -0.18
N ALA A 163 -4.51 -15.37 0.60
CA ALA A 163 -4.28 -15.85 1.96
C ALA A 163 -5.51 -15.64 2.86
N GLY A 164 -6.20 -14.50 2.72
CA GLY A 164 -7.41 -14.19 3.48
C GLY A 164 -8.59 -15.08 3.13
N ILE A 165 -8.85 -15.33 1.85
CA ILE A 165 -9.90 -16.26 1.41
C ILE A 165 -9.60 -17.66 1.93
N TYR A 166 -8.34 -18.10 1.85
CA TYR A 166 -7.94 -19.41 2.38
C TYR A 166 -8.09 -19.48 3.91
N GLY A 167 -7.76 -18.40 4.65
CA GLY A 167 -8.00 -18.29 6.09
C GLY A 167 -9.48 -18.42 6.45
N ALA A 168 -10.36 -17.77 5.71
CA ALA A 168 -11.81 -17.88 5.90
C ALA A 168 -12.34 -19.29 5.58
N TYR A 169 -11.79 -19.94 4.55
CA TYR A 169 -12.09 -21.33 4.21
C TYR A 169 -11.72 -22.28 5.36
N LEU A 170 -10.52 -22.13 5.94
CA LEU A 170 -10.09 -22.96 7.06
C LEU A 170 -11.05 -22.88 8.25
N VAL A 171 -11.53 -21.70 8.58
CA VAL A 171 -12.46 -21.54 9.70
C VAL A 171 -13.88 -21.94 9.32
N GLY A 172 -14.39 -21.44 8.20
CA GLY A 172 -15.78 -21.69 7.76
C GLY A 172 -16.06 -23.15 7.46
N VAL A 173 -15.15 -23.80 6.76
CA VAL A 173 -15.35 -25.20 6.32
C VAL A 173 -14.80 -26.19 7.34
N THR A 174 -13.51 -26.08 7.76
CA THR A 174 -12.89 -27.09 8.60
C THR A 174 -13.31 -27.02 10.07
N TRP A 175 -13.56 -25.83 10.61
CA TRP A 175 -13.96 -25.69 12.02
C TRP A 175 -15.47 -25.63 12.22
N LEU A 176 -16.19 -24.91 11.35
CA LEU A 176 -17.61 -24.64 11.54
C LEU A 176 -18.50 -25.57 10.71
N GLY A 177 -17.90 -26.45 9.87
CA GLY A 177 -18.60 -27.51 9.17
C GLY A 177 -19.46 -27.06 7.98
N LEU A 178 -19.18 -25.89 7.41
CA LEU A 178 -19.82 -25.46 6.17
C LEU A 178 -19.40 -26.37 5.01
N ASP A 179 -20.31 -26.67 4.10
CA ASP A 179 -19.97 -27.45 2.91
C ASP A 179 -18.98 -26.71 2.01
N SER A 180 -17.89 -27.39 1.66
CA SER A 180 -16.83 -26.80 0.84
C SER A 180 -17.31 -26.45 -0.58
N GLY A 181 -18.21 -27.27 -1.15
CA GLY A 181 -18.79 -27.02 -2.47
C GLY A 181 -19.64 -25.74 -2.48
N ILE A 182 -20.45 -25.55 -1.43
CA ILE A 182 -21.26 -24.34 -1.27
C ILE A 182 -20.36 -23.11 -1.12
N PHE A 183 -19.31 -23.17 -0.29
CA PHE A 183 -18.38 -22.06 -0.10
C PHE A 183 -17.77 -21.57 -1.42
N TRP A 184 -17.23 -22.48 -2.23
CA TRP A 184 -16.58 -22.13 -3.49
C TRP A 184 -17.58 -21.75 -4.58
N SER A 185 -18.72 -22.45 -4.69
CA SER A 185 -19.74 -22.16 -5.71
C SER A 185 -20.36 -20.76 -5.50
N GLN A 186 -20.69 -20.40 -4.27
CA GLN A 186 -21.22 -19.08 -3.95
C GLN A 186 -20.22 -17.96 -4.26
N MET A 187 -18.92 -18.19 -3.99
CA MET A 187 -17.88 -17.24 -4.35
C MET A 187 -17.76 -17.12 -5.87
N GLN A 188 -17.67 -18.23 -6.61
CA GLN A 188 -17.49 -18.22 -8.07
C GLN A 188 -18.67 -17.62 -8.83
N ASN A 189 -19.90 -17.90 -8.38
CA ASN A 189 -21.10 -17.42 -9.05
C ASN A 189 -21.38 -15.92 -8.84
N ASN A 190 -20.92 -15.36 -7.72
CA ASN A 190 -21.26 -13.98 -7.34
C ASN A 190 -20.09 -13.00 -7.42
N ILE A 191 -18.82 -13.46 -7.51
CA ILE A 191 -17.66 -12.58 -7.71
C ILE A 191 -17.42 -12.39 -9.20
N THR A 192 -17.43 -11.14 -9.62
CA THR A 192 -17.14 -10.75 -11.00
C THR A 192 -15.69 -10.29 -11.11
N ILE A 193 -14.87 -11.03 -11.90
CA ILE A 193 -13.45 -10.72 -12.06
C ILE A 193 -13.25 -9.27 -12.50
N HIS A 194 -14.03 -8.81 -13.49
CA HIS A 194 -13.88 -7.45 -14.03
C HIS A 194 -14.24 -6.35 -13.03
N TYR A 195 -15.25 -6.58 -12.18
CA TYR A 195 -15.74 -5.56 -11.25
C TYR A 195 -15.03 -5.64 -9.89
N ASP A 196 -14.85 -6.84 -9.34
CA ASP A 196 -14.33 -7.00 -7.97
C ASP A 196 -12.80 -7.04 -7.94
N VAL A 197 -12.18 -7.84 -8.83
CA VAL A 197 -10.73 -8.05 -8.81
C VAL A 197 -9.99 -6.88 -9.46
N ILE A 198 -10.44 -6.41 -10.62
CA ILE A 198 -9.76 -5.31 -11.33
C ILE A 198 -9.87 -4.01 -10.53
N ASN A 199 -11.03 -3.70 -9.96
CA ASN A 199 -11.17 -2.50 -9.13
C ASN A 199 -10.28 -2.57 -7.89
N GLY A 200 -10.17 -3.72 -7.23
CA GLY A 200 -9.24 -3.92 -6.13
C GLY A 200 -7.77 -3.74 -6.54
N LEU A 201 -7.38 -4.21 -7.74
CA LEU A 201 -6.04 -4.01 -8.28
C LEU A 201 -5.75 -2.54 -8.61
N ILE A 202 -6.73 -1.82 -9.18
CA ILE A 202 -6.60 -0.38 -9.46
C ILE A 202 -6.43 0.41 -8.16
N LYS A 203 -7.25 0.11 -7.13
CA LYS A 203 -7.11 0.70 -5.80
C LYS A 203 -5.71 0.44 -5.22
N SER A 204 -5.25 -0.81 -5.26
CA SER A 204 -3.93 -1.17 -4.74
C SER A 204 -2.79 -0.48 -5.49
N ALA A 205 -2.90 -0.30 -6.80
CA ALA A 205 -1.94 0.47 -7.60
C ALA A 205 -1.92 1.95 -7.19
N ALA A 206 -3.09 2.57 -6.98
CA ALA A 206 -3.19 3.94 -6.49
C ALA A 206 -2.56 4.10 -5.10
N PHE A 207 -2.80 3.15 -4.19
CA PHE A 207 -2.14 3.13 -2.87
C PHE A 207 -0.63 2.95 -3.00
N GLY A 208 -0.16 2.10 -3.93
CA GLY A 208 1.25 1.93 -4.25
C GLY A 208 1.91 3.25 -4.65
N VAL A 209 1.27 4.02 -5.53
CA VAL A 209 1.74 5.36 -5.93
C VAL A 209 1.81 6.29 -4.72
N ALA A 210 0.75 6.36 -3.92
CA ALA A 210 0.68 7.26 -2.77
C ALA A 210 1.74 6.93 -1.71
N VAL A 211 1.83 5.66 -1.29
CA VAL A 211 2.77 5.21 -0.25
C VAL A 211 4.21 5.42 -0.67
N THR A 212 4.56 4.98 -1.88
CA THR A 212 5.95 5.11 -2.35
C THR A 212 6.36 6.54 -2.60
N LEU A 213 5.45 7.39 -3.10
CA LEU A 213 5.71 8.81 -3.25
C LEU A 213 6.01 9.48 -1.91
N ILE A 214 5.19 9.20 -0.89
CA ILE A 214 5.39 9.71 0.46
C ILE A 214 6.73 9.20 1.03
N ALA A 215 7.02 7.91 0.88
CA ALA A 215 8.24 7.30 1.41
C ALA A 215 9.51 7.91 0.81
N VAL A 216 9.58 8.00 -0.52
CA VAL A 216 10.76 8.56 -1.18
C VAL A 216 10.88 10.06 -0.97
N HIS A 217 9.77 10.80 -0.88
CA HIS A 217 9.76 12.22 -0.57
C HIS A 217 10.28 12.52 0.84
N GLN A 218 9.78 11.79 1.85
CA GLN A 218 10.20 11.94 3.24
C GLN A 218 11.68 11.56 3.43
N GLY A 219 12.14 10.48 2.79
CA GLY A 219 13.53 10.06 2.83
C GLY A 219 14.48 11.09 2.19
N PHE A 220 14.10 11.64 1.04
CA PHE A 220 14.92 12.61 0.31
C PHE A 220 15.02 13.97 1.03
N HIS A 221 13.95 14.39 1.72
CA HIS A 221 13.89 15.68 2.42
C HIS A 221 14.15 15.59 3.93
N CYS A 222 14.51 14.43 4.47
CA CYS A 222 14.78 14.28 5.90
C CYS A 222 16.02 15.11 6.31
N VAL A 223 16.07 15.46 7.60
CA VAL A 223 17.28 16.05 8.20
C VAL A 223 18.36 14.96 8.26
N PRO A 224 19.63 15.23 7.83
CA PRO A 224 20.68 14.22 7.75
C PRO A 224 21.26 13.88 9.14
N THR A 225 20.42 13.34 10.02
CA THR A 225 20.76 12.87 11.36
C THR A 225 20.02 11.58 11.67
N SER A 226 20.54 10.75 12.56
CA SER A 226 19.86 9.50 12.97
C SER A 226 18.44 9.77 13.49
N GLU A 227 18.26 10.83 14.28
CA GLU A 227 16.94 11.23 14.77
C GLU A 227 16.03 11.73 13.64
N GLY A 228 16.58 12.44 12.67
CA GLY A 228 15.87 12.92 11.47
C GLY A 228 15.34 11.77 10.62
N ILE A 229 16.14 10.71 10.43
CA ILE A 229 15.74 9.49 9.72
C ILE A 229 14.59 8.78 10.45
N LEU A 230 14.71 8.59 11.77
CA LEU A 230 13.68 7.97 12.59
C LEU A 230 12.35 8.72 12.51
N ARG A 231 12.40 10.05 12.65
CA ARG A 231 11.22 10.91 12.52
C ARG A 231 10.60 10.86 11.12
N ALA A 232 11.43 10.83 10.08
CA ALA A 232 10.98 10.74 8.69
C ALA A 232 10.29 9.37 8.43
N SER A 233 10.86 8.27 8.90
CA SER A 233 10.28 6.93 8.79
C SER A 233 8.91 6.85 9.49
N THR A 234 8.81 7.33 10.73
CA THR A 234 7.55 7.38 11.47
C THR A 234 6.50 8.24 10.75
N ARG A 235 6.89 9.42 10.25
CA ARG A 235 6.00 10.28 9.47
C ARG A 235 5.53 9.62 8.19
N THR A 236 6.39 8.86 7.51
CA THR A 236 6.02 8.09 6.32
C THR A 236 4.89 7.13 6.63
N VAL A 237 5.01 6.31 7.69
CA VAL A 237 3.98 5.35 8.06
C VAL A 237 2.65 6.03 8.38
N VAL A 238 2.68 7.05 9.23
CA VAL A 238 1.46 7.76 9.67
C VAL A 238 0.79 8.50 8.51
N SER A 239 1.57 9.27 7.73
CA SER A 239 1.00 10.02 6.60
C SER A 239 0.50 9.10 5.49
N SER A 240 1.20 7.99 5.22
CA SER A 240 0.74 6.99 4.27
C SER A 240 -0.57 6.34 4.71
N ALA A 241 -0.69 5.94 5.98
CA ALA A 241 -1.93 5.34 6.50
C ALA A 241 -3.13 6.29 6.37
N LEU A 242 -2.96 7.56 6.72
CA LEU A 242 -4.02 8.56 6.57
C LEU A 242 -4.38 8.80 5.09
N THR A 243 -3.38 8.86 4.22
CA THR A 243 -3.57 9.06 2.78
C THR A 243 -4.27 7.86 2.15
N ILE A 244 -3.91 6.62 2.53
CA ILE A 244 -4.57 5.40 2.07
C ILE A 244 -6.06 5.45 2.41
N LEU A 245 -6.42 5.74 3.67
CA LEU A 245 -7.82 5.81 4.09
C LEU A 245 -8.60 6.91 3.36
N ALA A 246 -7.99 8.07 3.13
CA ALA A 246 -8.62 9.16 2.38
C ALA A 246 -8.84 8.80 0.91
N ILE A 247 -7.83 8.23 0.25
CA ILE A 247 -7.94 7.80 -1.15
C ILE A 247 -8.91 6.62 -1.28
N ASP A 248 -8.93 5.69 -0.32
CA ASP A 248 -9.85 4.56 -0.32
C ASP A 248 -11.30 5.04 -0.34
N PHE A 249 -11.66 5.95 0.55
CA PHE A 249 -13.01 6.53 0.58
C PHE A 249 -13.40 7.15 -0.76
N VAL A 250 -12.50 7.95 -1.36
CA VAL A 250 -12.76 8.62 -2.65
C VAL A 250 -12.92 7.60 -3.78
N LEU A 251 -12.02 6.61 -3.86
CA LEU A 251 -12.10 5.58 -4.89
C LEU A 251 -13.33 4.69 -4.72
N THR A 252 -13.67 4.30 -3.49
CA THR A 252 -14.88 3.52 -3.21
C THR A 252 -16.13 4.28 -3.62
N ALA A 253 -16.24 5.54 -3.24
CA ALA A 253 -17.36 6.39 -3.63
C ALA A 253 -17.48 6.52 -5.15
N TRP A 254 -16.35 6.63 -5.86
CA TRP A 254 -16.37 6.76 -7.33
C TRP A 254 -16.63 5.44 -8.06
N MET A 255 -16.12 4.31 -7.55
CA MET A 255 -16.16 3.02 -8.25
C MET A 255 -17.42 2.19 -7.94
N PHE A 256 -18.10 2.44 -6.81
CA PHE A 256 -19.21 1.61 -6.33
C PHE A 256 -20.51 2.42 -6.10
N THR A 257 -20.59 3.67 -6.57
CA THR A 257 -21.80 4.51 -6.42
C THR A 257 -22.73 4.42 -7.63
N ASP A 258 -22.36 3.66 -8.70
CA ASP A 258 -23.21 3.45 -9.90
C ASP A 258 -24.02 2.16 -9.78
#